data_758872e3807d829135b893829b66cd74
#
_entry.id   758872e3807d829135b893829b66cd74
#
_cell.length_a   1.000
_cell.length_b   1.000
_cell.length_c   1.000
_cell.angle_alpha   90.00
_cell.angle_beta   90.00
_cell.angle_gamma   90.00
#
_symmetry.space_group_name_H-M   'P 1'
#
loop_
_entity.id
_entity.type
_entity.pdbx_description
1 polymer ?
#
loop_
_entity_poly.entity_id
_entity_poly.type
_entity_poly.pdbx_seq_one_letter_code
_entity_poly.pdbx_strand_id
1 'polypeptide(L)'
;MALNGINLPLAITGQESVWYKVWSELGLTDDEIRGYFTGPAHLPWHRMQNIDRWQGPLPVSWLDGQEELQRKIVRRERELGMRTVLPAFAGHVPQAVKRVFPEADIRSLGEWAGFKEPYTCWFLDPMDPLYSRIQKRFLEIQEEMYGTDHIYGIDLFNEVTPPSWEPDYLARVGRQVCESLVSADKDAVWLQMTWLFYYQRKDWTGERIKSYITSYPAERSMLLDYYCDYQEVWKMTDSFHGVPFIWCYLGNFGGNSMLKGNFADTHEKIENVLTEAGPGICGLGGTLEGFDCNPYMFDYVFEKAWSYGRGLTPEKYASALAERRADGSAAAAEAWNMLARKIYNGKGHRSPMTLRPDLGRCRHTSEERCGFPNADLKKALELLFDSSAKRFDLVNMTRQYLANVFQDEVLEYSKAFDDEDPVRMKALRGRINGIFKDMDALLACEPSFLLGGWISEARSWGADKREKNYFESNARCLVT
;
A
#
# COMPACT_ATOMS: atom_id res chain seq x y z
N MET A 1 11.17 -10.11 2.69
CA MET A 1 10.30 -11.01 1.89
C MET A 1 10.66 -12.49 2.05
N ALA A 2 11.85 -12.95 1.68
CA ALA A 2 12.23 -14.37 1.75
C ALA A 2 12.03 -15.01 3.13
N LEU A 3 12.42 -14.34 4.21
CA LEU A 3 12.23 -14.85 5.59
C LEU A 3 10.75 -15.00 6.00
N ASN A 4 9.84 -14.34 5.31
CA ASN A 4 8.41 -14.44 5.54
C ASN A 4 7.71 -15.33 4.49
N GLY A 5 8.50 -16.08 3.70
CA GLY A 5 7.98 -17.02 2.72
C GLY A 5 7.27 -16.40 1.51
N ILE A 6 7.47 -15.11 1.23
CA ILE A 6 6.90 -14.45 0.05
C ILE A 6 7.60 -14.99 -1.19
N ASN A 7 6.83 -15.48 -2.16
CA ASN A 7 7.31 -16.10 -3.39
C ASN A 7 6.81 -15.42 -4.68
N LEU A 8 5.94 -14.42 -4.56
CA LEU A 8 5.38 -13.64 -5.69
C LEU A 8 5.40 -12.14 -5.37
N PRO A 9 6.58 -11.48 -5.38
CA PRO A 9 6.69 -10.05 -5.09
C PRO A 9 6.27 -9.18 -6.26
N LEU A 10 5.68 -8.00 -5.97
CA LEU A 10 5.47 -6.94 -6.95
C LEU A 10 6.78 -6.16 -7.12
N ALA A 11 7.52 -6.43 -8.19
CA ALA A 11 8.82 -5.82 -8.49
C ALA A 11 8.66 -4.59 -9.39
N ILE A 12 8.10 -3.51 -8.86
CA ILE A 12 7.69 -2.30 -9.60
C ILE A 12 8.74 -1.18 -9.63
N THR A 13 9.89 -1.38 -8.99
CA THR A 13 11.01 -0.42 -9.01
C THR A 13 11.54 -0.24 -10.44
N GLY A 14 11.98 0.98 -10.78
CA GLY A 14 12.63 1.24 -12.07
C GLY A 14 11.74 1.23 -13.31
N GLN A 15 10.41 1.16 -13.16
CA GLN A 15 9.49 1.22 -14.29
C GLN A 15 9.55 2.56 -15.03
N GLU A 16 9.89 3.66 -14.34
CA GLU A 16 10.05 4.97 -14.95
C GLU A 16 11.19 5.01 -15.97
N SER A 17 12.24 4.19 -15.79
CA SER A 17 13.34 4.06 -16.77
C SER A 17 12.88 3.34 -18.04
N VAL A 18 11.99 2.35 -17.92
CA VAL A 18 11.34 1.71 -19.08
C VAL A 18 10.47 2.73 -19.80
N TRP A 19 9.62 3.45 -19.06
CA TRP A 19 8.76 4.50 -19.61
C TRP A 19 9.55 5.61 -20.30
N TYR A 20 10.66 6.04 -19.71
CA TYR A 20 11.53 7.04 -20.35
C TYR A 20 11.99 6.60 -21.74
N LYS A 21 12.41 5.35 -21.90
CA LYS A 21 12.84 4.79 -23.19
C LYS A 21 11.67 4.69 -24.18
N VAL A 22 10.51 4.19 -23.74
CA VAL A 22 9.30 4.10 -24.58
C VAL A 22 8.88 5.46 -25.11
N TRP A 23 8.77 6.46 -24.22
CA TRP A 23 8.33 7.79 -24.61
C TRP A 23 9.35 8.51 -25.50
N SER A 24 10.65 8.29 -25.28
CA SER A 24 11.71 8.82 -26.15
C SER A 24 11.61 8.25 -27.57
N GLU A 25 11.42 6.94 -27.71
CA GLU A 25 11.24 6.27 -29.00
C GLU A 25 9.96 6.72 -29.74
N LEU A 26 8.93 7.12 -29.02
CA LEU A 26 7.70 7.67 -29.56
C LEU A 26 7.81 9.15 -29.95
N GLY A 27 8.96 9.81 -29.69
CA GLY A 27 9.25 11.17 -30.13
C GLY A 27 8.87 12.28 -29.13
N LEU A 28 8.75 11.94 -27.83
CA LEU A 28 8.65 12.93 -26.77
C LEU A 28 10.04 13.46 -26.42
N THR A 29 10.10 14.74 -26.02
CA THR A 29 11.35 15.36 -25.56
C THR A 29 11.69 14.96 -24.14
N ASP A 30 12.98 15.10 -23.74
CA ASP A 30 13.44 14.85 -22.37
C ASP A 30 12.62 15.61 -21.31
N ASP A 31 12.35 16.89 -21.56
CA ASP A 31 11.57 17.73 -20.65
C ASP A 31 10.10 17.27 -20.53
N GLU A 32 9.48 16.85 -21.65
CA GLU A 32 8.12 16.31 -21.66
C GLU A 32 8.02 15.01 -20.83
N ILE A 33 9.02 14.13 -20.98
CA ILE A 33 9.04 12.84 -20.28
C ILE A 33 9.29 13.02 -18.79
N ARG A 34 10.38 13.70 -18.42
CA ARG A 34 10.73 13.89 -17.02
C ARG A 34 9.72 14.76 -16.26
N GLY A 35 9.15 15.75 -16.97
CA GLY A 35 8.10 16.61 -16.41
C GLY A 35 6.74 15.93 -16.26
N TYR A 36 6.49 14.79 -16.90
CA TYR A 36 5.31 13.97 -16.72
C TYR A 36 5.30 13.24 -15.36
N PHE A 37 6.44 12.72 -14.94
CA PHE A 37 6.55 12.03 -13.67
C PHE A 37 6.37 12.97 -12.46
N THR A 38 5.83 12.46 -11.38
CA THR A 38 5.89 13.12 -10.07
C THR A 38 7.29 13.02 -9.48
N GLY A 39 7.56 13.75 -8.41
CA GLY A 39 8.74 13.52 -7.57
C GLY A 39 8.69 12.14 -6.90
N PRO A 40 9.85 11.61 -6.46
CA PRO A 40 9.98 10.23 -5.98
C PRO A 40 9.02 9.85 -4.85
N ALA A 41 8.78 10.74 -3.90
CA ALA A 41 7.87 10.47 -2.78
C ALA A 41 6.40 10.29 -3.21
N HIS A 42 6.03 10.74 -4.40
CA HIS A 42 4.66 10.70 -4.91
C HIS A 42 4.48 9.73 -6.11
N LEU A 43 5.52 8.99 -6.49
CA LEU A 43 5.44 8.00 -7.57
C LEU A 43 4.36 6.92 -7.36
N PRO A 44 4.03 6.45 -6.13
CA PRO A 44 2.91 5.54 -5.96
C PRO A 44 1.59 6.07 -6.54
N TRP A 45 1.25 7.33 -6.30
CA TRP A 45 0.05 7.95 -6.86
C TRP A 45 0.13 8.19 -8.37
N HIS A 46 1.31 8.51 -8.89
CA HIS A 46 1.55 8.58 -10.33
C HIS A 46 1.29 7.22 -11.00
N ARG A 47 1.86 6.14 -10.43
CA ARG A 47 1.69 4.77 -10.93
C ARG A 47 0.24 4.27 -10.86
N MET A 48 -0.55 4.79 -9.92
CA MET A 48 -1.99 4.56 -9.79
C MET A 48 -2.86 5.45 -10.70
N GLN A 49 -2.26 6.29 -11.55
CA GLN A 49 -2.97 7.23 -12.44
C GLN A 49 -3.77 8.32 -11.69
N ASN A 50 -3.31 8.71 -10.50
CA ASN A 50 -3.98 9.71 -9.68
C ASN A 50 -3.46 11.12 -9.93
N ILE A 51 -2.14 11.29 -10.02
CA ILE A 51 -1.49 12.60 -10.20
C ILE A 51 -0.28 12.53 -11.13
N ASP A 52 -0.10 13.56 -11.96
CA ASP A 52 1.09 13.81 -12.77
C ASP A 52 1.86 15.03 -12.26
N ARG A 53 3.14 15.14 -12.61
CA ARG A 53 3.98 16.35 -12.49
C ARG A 53 4.28 16.85 -11.08
N TRP A 54 3.51 16.43 -10.08
CA TRP A 54 3.64 16.95 -8.72
C TRP A 54 5.05 16.72 -8.18
N GLN A 55 5.74 17.79 -7.77
CA GLN A 55 7.11 17.74 -7.26
C GLN A 55 8.17 17.20 -8.26
N GLY A 56 7.83 17.06 -9.54
CA GLY A 56 8.79 16.78 -10.62
C GLY A 56 9.62 18.02 -11.02
N PRO A 57 10.42 17.93 -12.08
CA PRO A 57 10.71 16.74 -12.91
C PRO A 57 11.65 15.74 -12.23
N LEU A 58 11.54 14.45 -12.59
CA LEU A 58 12.50 13.44 -12.11
C LEU A 58 13.89 13.70 -12.71
N PRO A 59 14.96 13.66 -11.88
CA PRO A 59 16.33 13.66 -12.37
C PRO A 59 16.68 12.37 -13.15
N VAL A 60 17.56 12.48 -14.15
CA VAL A 60 18.06 11.30 -14.88
C VAL A 60 18.82 10.36 -13.95
N SER A 61 19.58 10.92 -13.00
CA SER A 61 20.27 10.14 -11.97
C SER A 61 19.33 9.22 -11.16
N TRP A 62 18.08 9.65 -10.91
CA TRP A 62 17.06 8.81 -10.31
C TRP A 62 16.67 7.65 -11.21
N LEU A 63 16.40 7.92 -12.49
CA LEU A 63 16.02 6.90 -13.47
C LEU A 63 17.11 5.82 -13.58
N ASP A 64 18.37 6.23 -13.74
CA ASP A 64 19.53 5.33 -13.85
C ASP A 64 19.72 4.51 -12.56
N GLY A 65 19.64 5.17 -11.40
CA GLY A 65 19.78 4.51 -10.11
C GLY A 65 18.67 3.50 -9.81
N GLN A 66 17.43 3.80 -10.20
CA GLN A 66 16.30 2.89 -10.04
C GLN A 66 16.38 1.70 -11.01
N GLU A 67 16.88 1.91 -12.23
CA GLU A 67 17.16 0.82 -13.18
C GLU A 67 18.20 -0.15 -12.59
N GLU A 68 19.31 0.37 -12.07
CA GLU A 68 20.34 -0.47 -11.46
C GLU A 68 19.82 -1.23 -10.23
N LEU A 69 19.02 -0.56 -9.39
CA LEU A 69 18.40 -1.18 -8.21
C LEU A 69 17.45 -2.30 -8.63
N GLN A 70 16.58 -2.07 -9.62
CA GLN A 70 15.64 -3.08 -10.10
C GLN A 70 16.34 -4.32 -10.66
N ARG A 71 17.43 -4.16 -11.40
CA ARG A 71 18.25 -5.30 -11.87
C ARG A 71 18.75 -6.15 -10.70
N LYS A 72 19.17 -5.52 -9.61
CA LYS A 72 19.63 -6.21 -8.39
C LYS A 72 18.48 -6.91 -7.68
N ILE A 73 17.31 -6.26 -7.56
CA ILE A 73 16.10 -6.80 -6.93
C ILE A 73 15.65 -8.06 -7.68
N VAL A 74 15.36 -7.96 -8.96
CA VAL A 74 14.83 -9.06 -9.78
C VAL A 74 15.80 -10.25 -9.79
N ARG A 75 17.09 -10.00 -9.96
CA ARG A 75 18.11 -11.05 -9.87
C ARG A 75 18.05 -11.76 -8.51
N ARG A 76 17.99 -10.99 -7.41
CA ARG A 76 17.99 -11.56 -6.07
C ARG A 76 16.71 -12.33 -5.76
N GLU A 77 15.58 -11.85 -6.21
CA GLU A 77 14.29 -12.54 -6.06
C GLU A 77 14.32 -13.88 -6.77
N ARG A 78 14.80 -13.96 -8.03
CA ARG A 78 14.93 -15.20 -8.79
C ARG A 78 15.94 -16.17 -8.17
N GLU A 79 17.10 -15.68 -7.66
CA GLU A 79 18.06 -16.49 -6.91
C GLU A 79 17.43 -17.14 -5.66
N LEU A 80 16.42 -16.52 -5.07
CA LEU A 80 15.68 -17.02 -3.91
C LEU A 80 14.46 -17.88 -4.31
N GLY A 81 14.27 -18.17 -5.60
CA GLY A 81 13.17 -18.99 -6.10
C GLY A 81 11.83 -18.26 -6.19
N MET A 82 11.81 -16.92 -6.12
CA MET A 82 10.60 -16.13 -6.30
C MET A 82 10.31 -15.92 -7.78
N ARG A 83 9.03 -15.73 -8.11
CA ARG A 83 8.59 -15.26 -9.43
C ARG A 83 8.22 -13.79 -9.32
N THR A 84 8.87 -12.94 -10.10
CA THR A 84 8.65 -11.49 -10.04
C THR A 84 7.41 -11.10 -10.83
N VAL A 85 6.58 -10.22 -10.26
CA VAL A 85 5.52 -9.54 -11.01
C VAL A 85 6.05 -8.19 -11.45
N LEU A 86 6.18 -8.01 -12.75
CA LEU A 86 6.64 -6.76 -13.35
C LEU A 86 5.44 -5.90 -13.79
N PRO A 87 5.55 -4.56 -13.81
CA PRO A 87 4.47 -3.72 -14.32
C PRO A 87 4.30 -3.87 -15.82
N ALA A 88 3.11 -3.53 -16.32
CA ALA A 88 2.86 -3.35 -17.74
C ALA A 88 2.01 -2.09 -17.97
N PHE A 89 1.66 -1.80 -19.23
CA PHE A 89 0.97 -0.57 -19.59
C PHE A 89 -0.51 -0.61 -19.20
N ALA A 90 -0.93 0.34 -18.38
CA ALA A 90 -2.30 0.48 -17.90
C ALA A 90 -3.08 1.64 -18.55
N GLY A 91 -2.61 2.18 -19.67
CA GLY A 91 -3.29 3.28 -20.37
C GLY A 91 -2.87 4.69 -19.92
N HIS A 92 -2.10 4.85 -18.85
CA HIS A 92 -1.62 6.14 -18.39
C HIS A 92 -0.52 6.71 -19.29
N VAL A 93 -0.74 7.87 -19.87
CA VAL A 93 0.15 8.48 -20.87
C VAL A 93 0.48 9.93 -20.55
N PRO A 94 1.68 10.43 -20.92
CA PRO A 94 1.95 11.86 -20.92
C PRO A 94 0.98 12.62 -21.83
N GLN A 95 0.49 13.77 -21.41
CA GLN A 95 -0.33 14.65 -22.25
C GLN A 95 0.33 14.95 -23.61
N ALA A 96 1.67 15.03 -23.63
CA ALA A 96 2.46 15.29 -24.83
C ALA A 96 2.33 14.24 -25.93
N VAL A 97 1.82 13.03 -25.62
CA VAL A 97 1.52 12.00 -26.63
C VAL A 97 0.52 12.52 -27.66
N LYS A 98 -0.44 13.37 -27.28
CA LYS A 98 -1.37 14.03 -28.21
C LYS A 98 -0.69 14.89 -29.28
N ARG A 99 0.48 15.45 -28.97
CA ARG A 99 1.24 16.22 -29.96
C ARG A 99 1.80 15.31 -31.07
N VAL A 100 2.21 14.10 -30.70
CA VAL A 100 2.80 13.13 -31.64
C VAL A 100 1.72 12.29 -32.34
N PHE A 101 0.66 11.96 -31.63
CA PHE A 101 -0.46 11.14 -32.11
C PHE A 101 -1.79 11.91 -31.89
N PRO A 102 -2.09 12.93 -32.73
CA PRO A 102 -3.27 13.78 -32.52
C PRO A 102 -4.60 13.04 -32.68
N GLU A 103 -4.63 11.93 -33.41
CA GLU A 103 -5.83 11.10 -33.64
C GLU A 103 -6.06 10.03 -32.57
N ALA A 104 -5.11 9.85 -31.61
CA ALA A 104 -5.26 8.85 -30.56
C ALA A 104 -6.35 9.24 -29.57
N ASP A 105 -7.15 8.24 -29.15
CA ASP A 105 -8.23 8.42 -28.16
C ASP A 105 -7.66 8.58 -26.75
N ILE A 106 -7.15 9.78 -26.47
CA ILE A 106 -6.57 10.17 -25.20
C ILE A 106 -7.45 11.22 -24.53
N ARG A 107 -7.84 10.98 -23.29
CA ARG A 107 -8.67 11.88 -22.48
C ARG A 107 -8.05 12.20 -21.13
N SER A 108 -8.44 13.34 -20.56
CA SER A 108 -8.12 13.67 -19.16
C SER A 108 -8.98 12.84 -18.21
N LEU A 109 -8.39 12.37 -17.11
CA LEU A 109 -9.09 11.66 -16.05
C LEU A 109 -9.75 12.61 -15.02
N GLY A 110 -9.54 13.92 -15.16
CA GLY A 110 -10.11 14.92 -14.25
C GLY A 110 -9.32 15.08 -12.95
N GLU A 111 -9.97 15.68 -11.94
CA GLU A 111 -9.35 15.97 -10.66
C GLU A 111 -9.35 14.72 -9.75
N TRP A 112 -8.25 14.50 -9.03
CA TRP A 112 -8.15 13.50 -7.98
C TRP A 112 -7.72 14.14 -6.66
N ALA A 113 -8.43 13.85 -5.56
CA ALA A 113 -8.14 14.33 -4.20
C ALA A 113 -7.82 15.86 -4.10
N GLY A 114 -8.43 16.69 -4.97
CA GLY A 114 -8.22 18.14 -5.03
C GLY A 114 -7.03 18.58 -5.89
N PHE A 115 -6.30 17.65 -6.50
CA PHE A 115 -5.29 17.96 -7.52
C PHE A 115 -5.98 18.30 -8.85
N LYS A 116 -5.81 19.57 -9.27
CA LYS A 116 -6.34 20.14 -10.51
C LYS A 116 -5.26 20.24 -11.58
N GLU A 117 -5.62 20.73 -12.77
CA GLU A 117 -4.63 21.10 -13.76
C GLU A 117 -3.50 21.97 -13.14
N PRO A 118 -2.22 21.69 -13.44
CA PRO A 118 -1.73 20.79 -14.47
C PRO A 118 -1.41 19.35 -13.99
N TYR A 119 -1.97 18.92 -12.85
CA TYR A 119 -1.62 17.65 -12.19
C TYR A 119 -2.56 16.49 -12.53
N THR A 120 -3.53 16.73 -13.43
CA THR A 120 -4.46 15.69 -13.89
C THR A 120 -3.76 14.70 -14.82
N CYS A 121 -4.15 13.42 -14.69
CA CYS A 121 -3.62 12.35 -15.53
C CYS A 121 -4.36 12.24 -16.86
N TRP A 122 -3.71 11.60 -17.84
CA TRP A 122 -4.24 11.36 -19.17
C TRP A 122 -4.25 9.87 -19.48
N PHE A 123 -5.30 9.42 -20.11
CA PHE A 123 -5.58 8.00 -20.33
C PHE A 123 -5.83 7.74 -21.82
N LEU A 124 -5.11 6.74 -22.36
CA LEU A 124 -5.30 6.21 -23.70
C LEU A 124 -6.29 5.04 -23.64
N ASP A 125 -7.36 5.11 -24.44
CA ASP A 125 -8.35 4.03 -24.49
C ASP A 125 -7.68 2.73 -24.96
N PRO A 126 -7.90 1.59 -24.26
CA PRO A 126 -7.35 0.29 -24.66
C PRO A 126 -7.79 -0.17 -26.04
N MET A 127 -8.90 0.36 -26.55
CA MET A 127 -9.40 0.05 -27.91
C MET A 127 -8.65 0.81 -29.00
N ASP A 128 -7.83 1.81 -28.65
CA ASP A 128 -6.97 2.51 -29.61
C ASP A 128 -5.80 1.61 -30.05
N PRO A 129 -5.47 1.50 -31.33
CA PRO A 129 -4.33 0.70 -31.81
C PRO A 129 -2.98 1.10 -31.20
N LEU A 130 -2.82 2.36 -30.80
CA LEU A 130 -1.61 2.86 -30.14
C LEU A 130 -1.39 2.15 -28.77
N TYR A 131 -2.46 1.75 -28.08
CA TYR A 131 -2.37 1.04 -26.81
C TYR A 131 -1.53 -0.26 -26.94
N SER A 132 -1.89 -1.13 -27.88
CA SER A 132 -1.16 -2.39 -28.10
C SER A 132 0.27 -2.16 -28.57
N ARG A 133 0.51 -1.11 -29.36
CA ARG A 133 1.87 -0.73 -29.79
C ARG A 133 2.73 -0.31 -28.61
N ILE A 134 2.22 0.52 -27.71
CA ILE A 134 2.92 0.95 -26.49
C ILE A 134 3.13 -0.26 -25.57
N GLN A 135 2.11 -1.07 -25.32
CA GLN A 135 2.21 -2.26 -24.49
C GLN A 135 3.33 -3.19 -24.94
N LYS A 136 3.34 -3.51 -26.23
CA LYS A 136 4.36 -4.38 -26.82
C LYS A 136 5.75 -3.81 -26.62
N ARG A 137 5.96 -2.52 -26.96
CA ARG A 137 7.28 -1.91 -26.85
C ARG A 137 7.74 -1.78 -25.39
N PHE A 138 6.83 -1.49 -24.47
CA PHE A 138 7.12 -1.46 -23.05
C PHE A 138 7.64 -2.83 -22.55
N LEU A 139 6.95 -3.91 -22.91
CA LEU A 139 7.34 -5.26 -22.47
C LEU A 139 8.66 -5.70 -23.08
N GLU A 140 8.91 -5.41 -24.38
CA GLU A 140 10.19 -5.70 -25.04
C GLU A 140 11.36 -5.01 -24.32
N ILE A 141 11.26 -3.71 -24.05
CA ILE A 141 12.30 -2.95 -23.32
C ILE A 141 12.47 -3.48 -21.92
N GLN A 142 11.36 -3.75 -21.22
CA GLN A 142 11.39 -4.29 -19.85
C GLN A 142 12.07 -5.66 -19.78
N GLU A 143 11.78 -6.55 -20.74
CA GLU A 143 12.41 -7.86 -20.84
C GLU A 143 13.93 -7.75 -21.13
N GLU A 144 14.34 -6.85 -22.05
CA GLU A 144 15.74 -6.56 -22.28
C GLU A 144 16.46 -6.06 -21.02
N MET A 145 15.78 -5.25 -20.19
CA MET A 145 16.36 -4.65 -18.98
C MET A 145 16.40 -5.60 -17.79
N TYR A 146 15.32 -6.37 -17.57
CA TYR A 146 15.07 -7.10 -16.31
C TYR A 146 14.76 -8.59 -16.51
N GLY A 147 14.58 -9.05 -17.75
CA GLY A 147 14.01 -10.36 -18.06
C GLY A 147 12.53 -10.44 -17.69
N THR A 148 11.93 -11.61 -17.77
CA THR A 148 10.53 -11.82 -17.43
C THR A 148 10.30 -13.14 -16.69
N ASP A 149 9.25 -13.17 -15.83
CA ASP A 149 8.65 -14.38 -15.27
C ASP A 149 7.22 -14.54 -15.76
N HIS A 150 6.86 -13.82 -16.82
CA HIS A 150 5.60 -13.87 -17.55
C HIS A 150 4.37 -13.41 -16.73
N ILE A 151 4.57 -12.70 -15.61
CA ILE A 151 3.48 -12.16 -14.80
C ILE A 151 3.57 -10.64 -14.78
N TYR A 152 2.49 -9.99 -15.23
CA TYR A 152 2.45 -8.54 -15.43
C TYR A 152 1.30 -7.90 -14.68
N GLY A 153 1.62 -6.90 -13.83
CA GLY A 153 0.65 -6.10 -13.09
C GLY A 153 0.05 -4.99 -13.95
N ILE A 154 -1.26 -5.00 -14.15
CA ILE A 154 -2.00 -3.92 -14.80
C ILE A 154 -3.27 -3.62 -14.01
N ASP A 155 -3.39 -2.38 -13.53
CA ASP A 155 -4.60 -1.86 -12.89
C ASP A 155 -5.21 -0.75 -13.75
N LEU A 156 -5.98 -1.16 -14.77
CA LEU A 156 -6.47 -0.27 -15.82
C LEU A 156 -7.41 0.83 -15.29
N PHE A 157 -8.27 0.47 -14.33
CA PHE A 157 -9.29 1.35 -13.78
C PHE A 157 -9.18 1.48 -12.25
N ASN A 158 -7.97 1.52 -11.69
CA ASN A 158 -7.74 1.48 -10.25
C ASN A 158 -8.66 2.46 -9.46
N GLU A 159 -8.51 3.75 -9.68
CA GLU A 159 -9.43 4.80 -9.18
C GLU A 159 -9.95 5.69 -10.34
N VAL A 160 -10.06 5.11 -11.51
CA VAL A 160 -10.41 5.73 -12.77
C VAL A 160 -11.76 5.20 -13.25
N THR A 161 -12.65 6.10 -13.67
CA THR A 161 -13.92 5.73 -14.27
C THR A 161 -13.70 5.21 -15.70
N PRO A 162 -14.18 4.00 -16.05
CA PRO A 162 -14.13 3.52 -17.42
C PRO A 162 -14.84 4.46 -18.40
N PRO A 163 -14.44 4.48 -19.70
CA PRO A 163 -15.15 5.22 -20.74
C PRO A 163 -16.64 4.88 -20.84
N SER A 164 -17.00 3.64 -20.56
CA SER A 164 -18.38 3.16 -20.55
C SER A 164 -18.57 2.07 -19.49
N TRP A 165 -19.72 2.07 -18.85
CA TRP A 165 -20.16 1.04 -17.91
C TRP A 165 -20.93 -0.09 -18.58
N GLU A 166 -21.08 -0.09 -19.91
CA GLU A 166 -21.76 -1.16 -20.64
C GLU A 166 -20.95 -2.47 -20.53
N PRO A 167 -21.60 -3.59 -20.11
CA PRO A 167 -20.91 -4.87 -19.93
C PRO A 167 -20.12 -5.33 -21.16
N ASP A 168 -20.69 -5.11 -22.36
CA ASP A 168 -20.03 -5.45 -23.63
C ASP A 168 -18.75 -4.62 -23.88
N TYR A 169 -18.75 -3.34 -23.48
CA TYR A 169 -17.54 -2.51 -23.57
C TYR A 169 -16.48 -3.05 -22.62
N LEU A 170 -16.83 -3.29 -21.35
CA LEU A 170 -15.90 -3.83 -20.35
C LEU A 170 -15.31 -5.18 -20.80
N ALA A 171 -16.13 -6.07 -21.38
CA ALA A 171 -15.67 -7.34 -21.93
C ALA A 171 -14.70 -7.15 -23.10
N ARG A 172 -14.94 -6.19 -24.01
CA ARG A 172 -14.01 -5.90 -25.10
C ARG A 172 -12.68 -5.37 -24.58
N VAL A 173 -12.73 -4.46 -23.60
CA VAL A 173 -11.51 -3.91 -22.96
C VAL A 173 -10.69 -5.02 -22.31
N GLY A 174 -11.33 -5.90 -21.51
CA GLY A 174 -10.61 -7.01 -20.87
C GLY A 174 -9.92 -7.92 -21.89
N ARG A 175 -10.62 -8.30 -22.98
CA ARG A 175 -10.02 -9.08 -24.08
C ARG A 175 -8.85 -8.35 -24.73
N GLN A 176 -9.03 -7.08 -25.09
CA GLN A 176 -8.01 -6.28 -25.77
C GLN A 176 -6.72 -6.14 -24.96
N VAL A 177 -6.85 -5.91 -23.64
CA VAL A 177 -5.69 -5.82 -22.75
C VAL A 177 -4.97 -7.17 -22.66
N CYS A 178 -5.70 -8.27 -22.47
CA CYS A 178 -5.11 -9.61 -22.46
C CYS A 178 -4.44 -9.95 -23.79
N GLU A 179 -5.08 -9.70 -24.92
CA GLU A 179 -4.54 -9.93 -26.26
C GLU A 179 -3.28 -9.09 -26.52
N SER A 180 -3.25 -7.84 -26.04
CA SER A 180 -2.08 -6.97 -26.14
C SER A 180 -0.87 -7.53 -25.37
N LEU A 181 -1.09 -8.09 -24.17
CA LEU A 181 -0.07 -8.77 -23.39
C LEU A 181 0.44 -10.03 -24.11
N VAL A 182 -0.48 -10.92 -24.53
CA VAL A 182 -0.14 -12.19 -25.18
C VAL A 182 0.56 -11.97 -26.54
N SER A 183 0.26 -10.87 -27.22
CA SER A 183 0.95 -10.52 -28.47
C SER A 183 2.42 -10.17 -28.29
N ALA A 184 2.80 -9.68 -27.12
CA ALA A 184 4.18 -9.35 -26.75
C ALA A 184 4.88 -10.54 -26.07
N ASP A 185 4.16 -11.24 -25.19
CA ASP A 185 4.64 -12.42 -24.46
C ASP A 185 3.56 -13.51 -24.46
N LYS A 186 3.78 -14.57 -25.26
CA LYS A 186 2.80 -15.67 -25.43
C LYS A 186 2.43 -16.37 -24.12
N ASP A 187 3.29 -16.30 -23.10
CA ASP A 187 3.10 -16.95 -21.81
C ASP A 187 2.59 -15.98 -20.73
N ALA A 188 2.24 -14.73 -21.13
CA ALA A 188 1.80 -13.68 -20.22
C ALA A 188 0.61 -14.08 -19.36
N VAL A 189 0.69 -13.74 -18.08
CA VAL A 189 -0.39 -13.78 -17.10
C VAL A 189 -0.63 -12.36 -16.61
N TRP A 190 -1.85 -11.90 -16.69
CA TRP A 190 -2.28 -10.59 -16.19
C TRP A 190 -2.63 -10.66 -14.71
N LEU A 191 -1.86 -10.01 -13.86
CA LEU A 191 -2.20 -9.81 -12.45
C LEU A 191 -2.89 -8.46 -12.27
N GLN A 192 -4.05 -8.46 -11.62
CA GLN A 192 -4.86 -7.26 -11.40
C GLN A 192 -5.32 -7.16 -9.95
N MET A 193 -5.30 -5.95 -9.38
CA MET A 193 -5.90 -5.65 -8.08
C MET A 193 -7.43 -5.52 -8.20
N THR A 194 -8.16 -5.94 -7.16
CA THR A 194 -9.63 -5.79 -7.11
C THR A 194 -10.08 -4.49 -6.44
N TRP A 195 -9.15 -3.60 -6.13
CA TRP A 195 -9.43 -2.30 -5.52
C TRP A 195 -10.50 -1.50 -6.28
N LEU A 196 -10.46 -1.51 -7.60
CA LEU A 196 -11.47 -0.87 -8.46
C LEU A 196 -12.90 -1.32 -8.11
N PHE A 197 -13.13 -2.60 -7.85
CA PHE A 197 -14.45 -3.15 -7.52
C PHE A 197 -14.95 -2.70 -6.14
N TYR A 198 -14.04 -2.44 -5.22
CA TYR A 198 -14.34 -1.88 -3.91
C TYR A 198 -14.51 -0.35 -3.96
N TYR A 199 -13.59 0.36 -4.62
CA TYR A 199 -13.55 1.82 -4.66
C TYR A 199 -14.80 2.42 -5.31
N GLN A 200 -15.18 1.91 -6.47
CA GLN A 200 -16.41 2.28 -7.20
C GLN A 200 -17.50 1.20 -7.12
N ARG A 201 -17.68 0.59 -5.94
CA ARG A 201 -18.61 -0.53 -5.73
C ARG A 201 -20.07 -0.26 -6.07
N LYS A 202 -20.48 0.99 -6.24
CA LYS A 202 -21.81 1.37 -6.68
C LYS A 202 -22.00 1.17 -8.19
N ASP A 203 -20.92 1.31 -8.93
CA ASP A 203 -20.90 1.23 -10.39
C ASP A 203 -20.43 -0.14 -10.87
N TRP A 204 -19.49 -0.78 -10.20
CA TRP A 204 -19.08 -2.16 -10.45
C TRP A 204 -20.09 -3.16 -9.92
N THR A 205 -21.18 -3.37 -10.68
CA THR A 205 -22.17 -4.42 -10.38
C THR A 205 -21.60 -5.82 -10.65
N GLY A 206 -22.22 -6.87 -10.07
CA GLY A 206 -21.78 -8.25 -10.30
C GLY A 206 -21.75 -8.64 -11.79
N GLU A 207 -22.69 -8.15 -12.60
CA GLU A 207 -22.72 -8.34 -14.05
C GLU A 207 -21.52 -7.68 -14.73
N ARG A 208 -21.19 -6.44 -14.39
CA ARG A 208 -20.05 -5.70 -14.94
C ARG A 208 -18.73 -6.34 -14.58
N ILE A 209 -18.56 -6.72 -13.31
CA ILE A 209 -17.39 -7.46 -12.85
C ILE A 209 -17.23 -8.75 -13.63
N LYS A 210 -18.31 -9.56 -13.72
CA LYS A 210 -18.31 -10.81 -14.47
C LYS A 210 -17.91 -10.58 -15.92
N SER A 211 -18.58 -9.67 -16.63
CA SER A 211 -18.27 -9.35 -18.02
C SER A 211 -16.81 -8.96 -18.23
N TYR A 212 -16.24 -8.20 -17.33
CA TYR A 212 -14.84 -7.75 -17.41
C TYR A 212 -13.86 -8.90 -17.17
N ILE A 213 -13.92 -9.58 -16.02
CA ILE A 213 -12.91 -10.56 -15.61
C ILE A 213 -13.02 -11.92 -16.30
N THR A 214 -14.18 -12.28 -16.87
CA THR A 214 -14.37 -13.53 -17.61
C THR A 214 -14.29 -13.37 -19.13
N SER A 215 -13.91 -12.18 -19.61
CA SER A 215 -13.82 -11.88 -21.04
C SER A 215 -12.57 -12.46 -21.72
N TYR A 216 -11.64 -12.97 -20.95
CA TYR A 216 -10.38 -13.58 -21.38
C TYR A 216 -10.14 -14.88 -20.57
N PRO A 217 -9.23 -15.78 -21.01
CA PRO A 217 -9.01 -17.07 -20.36
C PRO A 217 -8.58 -16.94 -18.90
N ALA A 218 -9.21 -17.68 -18.00
CA ALA A 218 -8.92 -17.62 -16.56
C ALA A 218 -7.46 -17.96 -16.22
N GLU A 219 -6.85 -18.89 -16.97
CA GLU A 219 -5.43 -19.26 -16.83
C GLU A 219 -4.44 -18.16 -17.22
N ARG A 220 -4.92 -17.09 -17.86
CA ARG A 220 -4.17 -15.91 -18.22
C ARG A 220 -4.34 -14.77 -17.21
N SER A 221 -5.02 -15.04 -16.09
CA SER A 221 -5.37 -14.03 -15.11
C SER A 221 -5.06 -14.49 -13.69
N MET A 222 -4.77 -13.52 -12.84
CA MET A 222 -4.65 -13.68 -11.40
C MET A 222 -5.14 -12.39 -10.73
N LEU A 223 -6.07 -12.50 -9.81
CA LEU A 223 -6.60 -11.33 -9.09
C LEU A 223 -5.97 -11.23 -7.70
N LEU A 224 -5.67 -10.02 -7.26
CA LEU A 224 -5.37 -9.73 -5.87
C LEU A 224 -6.65 -9.20 -5.21
N ASP A 225 -7.30 -10.01 -4.38
CA ASP A 225 -8.42 -9.51 -3.59
C ASP A 225 -7.87 -8.60 -2.48
N TYR A 226 -7.83 -7.31 -2.77
CA TYR A 226 -6.88 -6.33 -2.27
C TYR A 226 -7.05 -5.99 -0.79
N TYR A 227 -8.28 -5.96 -0.27
CA TYR A 227 -8.63 -5.40 1.05
C TYR A 227 -9.47 -6.37 1.89
N CYS A 228 -9.10 -7.64 1.91
CA CYS A 228 -9.92 -8.70 2.48
C CYS A 228 -10.11 -8.62 4.00
N ASP A 229 -9.18 -8.02 4.74
CA ASP A 229 -9.37 -7.77 6.17
C ASP A 229 -10.55 -6.84 6.47
N TYR A 230 -11.01 -6.05 5.48
CA TYR A 230 -12.21 -5.22 5.57
C TYR A 230 -13.32 -5.70 4.66
N GLN A 231 -13.07 -5.80 3.34
CA GLN A 231 -14.06 -6.14 2.32
C GLN A 231 -13.54 -7.26 1.41
N GLU A 232 -14.13 -8.42 1.50
CA GLU A 232 -13.82 -9.58 0.65
C GLU A 232 -14.66 -9.51 -0.63
N VAL A 233 -14.05 -9.15 -1.76
CA VAL A 233 -14.76 -9.06 -3.06
C VAL A 233 -15.09 -10.45 -3.62
N TRP A 234 -14.28 -11.46 -3.31
CA TRP A 234 -14.53 -12.84 -3.73
C TRP A 234 -15.91 -13.36 -3.29
N LYS A 235 -16.39 -12.98 -2.11
CA LYS A 235 -17.74 -13.34 -1.63
C LYS A 235 -18.86 -12.68 -2.42
N MET A 236 -18.59 -11.49 -2.96
CA MET A 236 -19.58 -10.72 -3.73
C MET A 236 -19.67 -11.17 -5.20
N THR A 237 -18.72 -11.99 -5.65
CA THR A 237 -18.51 -12.32 -7.07
C THR A 237 -18.47 -13.83 -7.32
N ASP A 238 -19.06 -14.63 -6.43
CA ASP A 238 -19.03 -16.10 -6.53
C ASP A 238 -17.60 -16.62 -6.84
N SER A 239 -16.68 -16.33 -5.93
CA SER A 239 -15.25 -16.65 -6.06
C SER A 239 -14.66 -16.21 -7.40
N PHE A 240 -14.95 -14.97 -7.81
CA PHE A 240 -14.52 -14.38 -9.09
C PHE A 240 -14.88 -15.23 -10.32
N HIS A 241 -15.97 -15.97 -10.24
CA HIS A 241 -16.45 -16.85 -11.32
C HIS A 241 -15.39 -17.87 -11.80
N GLY A 242 -14.51 -18.31 -10.91
CA GLY A 242 -13.46 -19.28 -11.19
C GLY A 242 -12.14 -18.68 -11.68
N VAL A 243 -12.00 -17.36 -11.75
CA VAL A 243 -10.72 -16.71 -12.03
C VAL A 243 -9.79 -16.88 -10.80
N PRO A 244 -8.54 -17.31 -10.97
CA PRO A 244 -7.59 -17.46 -9.86
C PRO A 244 -7.37 -16.17 -9.09
N PHE A 245 -7.32 -16.26 -7.74
CA PHE A 245 -7.09 -15.08 -6.91
C PHE A 245 -6.25 -15.36 -5.65
N ILE A 246 -5.64 -14.30 -5.14
CA ILE A 246 -4.89 -14.28 -3.88
C ILE A 246 -5.69 -13.43 -2.89
N TRP A 247 -5.98 -13.97 -1.71
CA TRP A 247 -6.58 -13.23 -0.61
C TRP A 247 -5.52 -12.33 0.04
N CYS A 248 -5.72 -11.01 0.08
CA CYS A 248 -4.72 -10.06 0.54
C CYS A 248 -5.17 -9.29 1.79
N TYR A 249 -4.25 -9.20 2.74
CA TYR A 249 -4.37 -8.35 3.92
C TYR A 249 -3.76 -6.97 3.65
N LEU A 250 -4.53 -5.90 3.82
CA LEU A 250 -4.03 -4.53 3.71
C LEU A 250 -3.70 -3.95 5.08
N GLY A 251 -4.56 -4.15 6.07
CA GLY A 251 -4.39 -3.68 7.43
C GLY A 251 -4.66 -2.20 7.58
N ASN A 252 -3.68 -1.36 7.29
CA ASN A 252 -3.78 0.08 7.47
C ASN A 252 -3.24 0.84 6.25
N PHE A 253 -3.89 1.94 5.91
CA PHE A 253 -3.44 2.82 4.82
C PHE A 253 -2.14 3.54 5.18
N GLY A 254 -1.36 3.90 4.16
CA GLY A 254 -0.12 4.64 4.31
C GLY A 254 -0.27 5.91 5.16
N GLY A 255 0.73 6.22 5.96
CA GLY A 255 0.74 7.34 6.90
C GLY A 255 -0.10 7.15 8.17
N ASN A 256 -0.84 6.06 8.32
CA ASN A 256 -1.60 5.76 9.54
C ASN A 256 -0.73 4.94 10.52
N SER A 257 -0.49 5.47 11.70
CA SER A 257 0.48 4.95 12.67
C SER A 257 -0.14 4.28 13.89
N MET A 258 -1.37 3.77 13.80
CA MET A 258 -2.03 3.08 14.92
C MET A 258 -1.74 1.57 14.92
N LEU A 259 -1.65 0.99 16.12
CA LEU A 259 -1.77 -0.45 16.29
C LEU A 259 -3.20 -0.86 15.91
N LYS A 260 -3.31 -1.67 14.86
CA LYS A 260 -4.57 -2.09 14.28
C LYS A 260 -4.42 -3.50 13.72
N GLY A 261 -5.49 -4.28 13.70
CA GLY A 261 -5.37 -5.59 13.13
C GLY A 261 -6.66 -6.29 12.72
N ASN A 262 -7.76 -6.13 13.43
CA ASN A 262 -8.91 -7.03 13.29
C ASN A 262 -8.50 -8.50 13.37
N PHE A 263 -7.64 -8.85 14.31
CA PHE A 263 -6.92 -10.13 14.30
C PHE A 263 -7.84 -11.36 14.31
N ALA A 264 -8.87 -11.38 15.16
CA ALA A 264 -9.82 -12.49 15.22
C ALA A 264 -10.62 -12.62 13.91
N ASP A 265 -11.12 -11.49 13.40
CA ASP A 265 -11.87 -11.45 12.12
C ASP A 265 -10.98 -11.85 10.92
N THR A 266 -9.73 -11.36 10.88
CA THR A 266 -8.75 -11.75 9.86
C THR A 266 -8.46 -13.25 9.89
N HIS A 267 -8.30 -13.82 11.11
CA HIS A 267 -8.10 -15.28 11.26
C HIS A 267 -9.29 -16.05 10.69
N GLU A 268 -10.51 -15.71 11.09
CA GLU A 268 -11.74 -16.35 10.63
C GLU A 268 -11.90 -16.23 9.10
N LYS A 269 -11.66 -15.05 8.52
CA LYS A 269 -11.74 -14.82 7.08
C LYS A 269 -10.74 -15.69 6.31
N ILE A 270 -9.51 -15.84 6.81
CA ILE A 270 -8.51 -16.71 6.18
C ILE A 270 -8.96 -18.18 6.23
N GLU A 271 -9.48 -18.67 7.36
CA GLU A 271 -10.01 -20.03 7.44
C GLU A 271 -11.17 -20.24 6.46
N ASN A 272 -12.09 -19.26 6.38
CA ASN A 272 -13.24 -19.33 5.48
C ASN A 272 -12.84 -19.33 4.02
N VAL A 273 -11.94 -18.44 3.58
CA VAL A 273 -11.52 -18.43 2.17
C VAL A 273 -10.83 -19.72 1.75
N LEU A 274 -10.03 -20.31 2.64
CA LEU A 274 -9.31 -21.56 2.37
C LEU A 274 -10.25 -22.79 2.31
N THR A 275 -11.45 -22.70 2.88
CA THR A 275 -12.44 -23.78 2.90
C THR A 275 -13.60 -23.58 1.92
N GLU A 276 -14.00 -22.34 1.67
CA GLU A 276 -15.23 -22.00 0.95
C GLU A 276 -15.00 -21.51 -0.48
N ALA A 277 -13.84 -20.89 -0.78
CA ALA A 277 -13.62 -20.27 -2.09
C ALA A 277 -13.37 -21.26 -3.24
N GLY A 278 -13.23 -22.56 -2.93
CA GLY A 278 -13.00 -23.59 -3.94
C GLY A 278 -11.61 -23.48 -4.59
N PRO A 279 -11.43 -23.99 -5.82
CA PRO A 279 -10.11 -24.08 -6.46
C PRO A 279 -9.56 -22.75 -6.98
N GLY A 280 -10.36 -21.66 -6.94
CA GLY A 280 -9.91 -20.33 -7.38
C GLY A 280 -8.89 -19.66 -6.46
N ILE A 281 -8.91 -19.98 -5.17
CA ILE A 281 -7.91 -19.44 -4.22
C ILE A 281 -6.54 -20.07 -4.49
N CYS A 282 -5.53 -19.26 -4.80
CA CYS A 282 -4.18 -19.72 -5.10
C CYS A 282 -3.11 -19.22 -4.13
N GLY A 283 -3.48 -18.39 -3.15
CA GLY A 283 -2.54 -17.94 -2.13
C GLY A 283 -3.11 -16.93 -1.14
N LEU A 284 -2.31 -16.62 -0.13
CA LEU A 284 -2.50 -15.51 0.78
C LEU A 284 -1.39 -14.48 0.55
N GLY A 285 -1.73 -13.22 0.62
CA GLY A 285 -0.80 -12.12 0.35
C GLY A 285 -1.01 -10.91 1.24
N GLY A 286 -0.20 -9.88 1.01
CA GLY A 286 -0.31 -8.58 1.66
C GLY A 286 -0.16 -7.45 0.66
N THR A 287 -1.01 -6.45 0.81
CA THR A 287 -1.00 -5.21 0.03
C THR A 287 -0.58 -4.06 0.93
N LEU A 288 0.68 -4.13 1.40
CA LEU A 288 1.21 -3.31 2.50
C LEU A 288 1.32 -1.83 2.13
N GLU A 289 0.61 -0.99 2.89
CA GLU A 289 0.78 0.47 2.82
C GLU A 289 1.31 1.05 4.13
N GLY A 290 0.73 0.67 5.28
CA GLY A 290 1.10 1.15 6.61
C GLY A 290 1.75 0.05 7.46
N PHE A 291 2.84 -0.55 7.00
CA PHE A 291 3.40 -1.76 7.61
C PHE A 291 4.32 -1.51 8.81
N ASP A 292 4.87 -0.33 8.98
CA ASP A 292 5.89 -0.04 10.01
C ASP A 292 5.38 -0.20 11.44
N CYS A 293 4.10 0.06 11.68
CA CYS A 293 3.51 -0.02 13.01
C CYS A 293 2.81 -1.34 13.35
N ASN A 294 2.57 -2.22 12.37
CA ASN A 294 1.82 -3.47 12.57
C ASN A 294 2.52 -4.72 12.02
N PRO A 295 3.84 -4.91 12.21
CA PRO A 295 4.55 -6.07 11.65
C PRO A 295 3.96 -7.40 12.12
N TYR A 296 3.40 -7.45 13.32
CA TYR A 296 2.71 -8.57 13.91
C TYR A 296 1.61 -9.16 13.01
N MET A 297 0.77 -8.31 12.42
CA MET A 297 -0.34 -8.75 11.59
C MET A 297 0.13 -9.32 10.26
N PHE A 298 1.11 -8.66 9.61
CA PHE A 298 1.67 -9.14 8.36
C PHE A 298 2.43 -10.45 8.55
N ASP A 299 3.24 -10.57 9.60
CA ASP A 299 3.92 -11.82 9.94
C ASP A 299 2.92 -12.96 10.13
N TYR A 300 1.79 -12.70 10.81
CA TYR A 300 0.73 -13.69 10.99
C TYR A 300 0.13 -14.18 9.68
N VAL A 301 -0.24 -13.25 8.80
CA VAL A 301 -0.86 -13.60 7.51
C VAL A 301 0.11 -14.41 6.64
N PHE A 302 1.38 -14.02 6.60
CA PHE A 302 2.39 -14.77 5.84
C PHE A 302 2.69 -16.13 6.48
N GLU A 303 2.79 -16.23 7.80
CA GLU A 303 2.94 -17.52 8.49
C GLU A 303 1.74 -18.44 8.23
N LYS A 304 0.53 -17.88 8.18
CA LYS A 304 -0.71 -18.62 7.94
C LYS A 304 -0.72 -19.27 6.56
N ALA A 305 -0.17 -18.62 5.53
CA ALA A 305 -0.05 -19.17 4.19
C ALA A 305 0.74 -20.48 4.17
N TRP A 306 1.79 -20.59 4.99
CA TRP A 306 2.67 -21.76 5.05
C TRP A 306 2.28 -22.78 6.12
N SER A 307 1.41 -22.41 7.05
CA SER A 307 0.93 -23.27 8.13
C SER A 307 -0.49 -23.81 7.90
N TYR A 308 -1.02 -23.71 6.70
CA TYR A 308 -2.33 -24.24 6.36
C TYR A 308 -2.47 -25.71 6.76
N GLY A 309 -3.58 -26.04 7.42
CA GLY A 309 -3.82 -27.39 7.94
C GLY A 309 -3.02 -27.78 9.20
N ARG A 310 -2.07 -26.94 9.65
CA ARG A 310 -1.27 -27.22 10.87
C ARG A 310 -1.89 -26.66 12.16
N GLY A 311 -3.09 -26.07 12.07
CA GLY A 311 -3.84 -25.55 13.23
C GLY A 311 -3.16 -24.38 13.93
N LEU A 312 -2.57 -23.43 13.17
CA LEU A 312 -2.07 -22.18 13.70
C LEU A 312 -3.26 -21.31 14.15
N THR A 313 -3.39 -21.12 15.46
CA THR A 313 -4.40 -20.22 16.05
C THR A 313 -3.75 -18.92 16.52
N PRO A 314 -4.55 -17.84 16.74
CA PRO A 314 -4.06 -16.60 17.34
C PRO A 314 -3.26 -16.80 18.62
N GLU A 315 -3.70 -17.70 19.50
CA GLU A 315 -3.04 -17.97 20.80
C GLU A 315 -1.69 -18.66 20.61
N LYS A 316 -1.63 -19.66 19.74
CA LYS A 316 -0.35 -20.34 19.41
C LYS A 316 0.65 -19.37 18.79
N TYR A 317 0.17 -18.48 17.93
CA TYR A 317 1.03 -17.47 17.32
C TYR A 317 1.53 -16.46 18.35
N ALA A 318 0.65 -15.95 19.24
CA ALA A 318 1.04 -15.05 20.33
C ALA A 318 2.09 -15.68 21.27
N SER A 319 1.94 -16.98 21.60
CA SER A 319 2.92 -17.71 22.40
C SER A 319 4.28 -17.83 21.69
N ALA A 320 4.28 -18.13 20.38
CA ALA A 320 5.51 -18.16 19.60
C ALA A 320 6.20 -16.79 19.48
N LEU A 321 5.44 -15.68 19.50
CA LEU A 321 6.00 -14.35 19.55
C LEU A 321 6.68 -14.05 20.90
N ALA A 322 6.12 -14.51 22.00
CA ALA A 322 6.74 -14.36 23.33
C ALA A 322 8.17 -14.94 23.35
N GLU A 323 8.36 -16.09 22.68
CA GLU A 323 9.69 -16.72 22.55
C GLU A 323 10.61 -15.97 21.59
N ARG A 324 10.08 -15.51 20.46
CA ARG A 324 10.90 -14.86 19.40
C ARG A 324 11.24 -13.39 19.70
N ARG A 325 10.36 -12.69 20.41
CA ARG A 325 10.45 -11.23 20.57
C ARG A 325 10.64 -10.77 22.03
N ALA A 326 10.66 -11.72 22.97
CA ALA A 326 10.94 -11.51 24.39
C ALA A 326 11.72 -12.71 24.93
N ASP A 327 11.65 -12.97 26.24
CA ASP A 327 12.37 -14.06 26.93
C ASP A 327 11.59 -15.39 27.02
N GLY A 328 10.41 -15.48 26.42
CA GLY A 328 9.55 -16.65 26.49
C GLY A 328 8.88 -16.88 27.86
N SER A 329 8.99 -15.94 28.80
CA SER A 329 8.40 -16.03 30.13
C SER A 329 6.86 -16.05 30.09
N ALA A 330 6.25 -16.47 31.20
CA ALA A 330 4.79 -16.40 31.36
C ALA A 330 4.27 -14.96 31.24
N ALA A 331 5.03 -13.96 31.69
CA ALA A 331 4.70 -12.54 31.53
C ALA A 331 4.70 -12.13 30.07
N ALA A 332 5.71 -12.53 29.29
CA ALA A 332 5.77 -12.30 27.85
C ALA A 332 4.58 -12.97 27.12
N ALA A 333 4.27 -14.21 27.45
CA ALA A 333 3.14 -14.93 26.86
C ALA A 333 1.80 -14.26 27.17
N GLU A 334 1.58 -13.82 28.42
CA GLU A 334 0.37 -13.07 28.82
C GLU A 334 0.28 -11.75 28.04
N ALA A 335 1.37 -10.98 27.93
CA ALA A 335 1.42 -9.71 27.21
C ALA A 335 1.04 -9.88 25.74
N TRP A 336 1.68 -10.82 25.02
CA TRP A 336 1.38 -11.08 23.61
C TRP A 336 -0.04 -11.59 23.39
N ASN A 337 -0.58 -12.41 24.29
CA ASN A 337 -1.99 -12.82 24.24
C ASN A 337 -2.94 -11.62 24.46
N MET A 338 -2.65 -10.72 25.39
CA MET A 338 -3.44 -9.49 25.57
C MET A 338 -3.40 -8.61 24.32
N LEU A 339 -2.20 -8.42 23.72
CA LEU A 339 -2.05 -7.67 22.49
C LEU A 339 -2.88 -8.28 21.36
N ALA A 340 -2.78 -9.59 21.15
CA ALA A 340 -3.53 -10.30 20.12
C ALA A 340 -5.06 -10.18 20.32
N ARG A 341 -5.55 -10.43 21.52
CA ARG A 341 -7.01 -10.50 21.78
C ARG A 341 -7.68 -9.14 21.90
N LYS A 342 -6.97 -8.12 22.35
CA LYS A 342 -7.55 -6.81 22.68
C LYS A 342 -7.06 -5.71 21.77
N ILE A 343 -5.75 -5.50 21.68
CA ILE A 343 -5.16 -4.35 21.00
C ILE A 343 -5.23 -4.52 19.48
N TYR A 344 -4.77 -5.66 18.95
CA TYR A 344 -4.82 -5.95 17.52
C TYR A 344 -6.23 -6.34 17.02
N ASN A 345 -7.24 -6.30 17.85
CA ASN A 345 -8.66 -6.32 17.48
C ASN A 345 -9.30 -4.92 17.42
N GLY A 346 -8.52 -3.88 17.64
CA GLY A 346 -8.96 -2.49 17.53
C GLY A 346 -9.35 -2.09 16.10
N LYS A 347 -10.27 -1.13 15.99
CA LYS A 347 -10.89 -0.70 14.73
C LYS A 347 -10.38 0.66 14.23
N GLY A 348 -9.57 1.36 15.00
CA GLY A 348 -9.07 2.69 14.65
C GLY A 348 -8.13 2.69 13.45
N HIS A 349 -8.09 3.81 12.73
CA HIS A 349 -7.23 3.97 11.56
C HIS A 349 -6.12 5.02 11.75
N ARG A 350 -6.39 6.10 12.48
CA ARG A 350 -5.48 7.25 12.59
C ARG A 350 -5.26 7.66 14.04
N SER A 351 -4.01 7.86 14.42
CA SER A 351 -3.67 8.50 15.68
C SER A 351 -3.95 10.01 15.60
N PRO A 352 -4.56 10.61 16.65
CA PRO A 352 -4.77 12.05 16.71
C PRO A 352 -3.48 12.87 16.60
N MET A 353 -2.36 12.34 17.07
CA MET A 353 -1.05 12.99 16.99
C MET A 353 -0.55 13.17 15.55
N THR A 354 -1.04 12.37 14.60
CA THR A 354 -0.70 12.45 13.18
C THR A 354 -1.70 13.27 12.37
N LEU A 355 -2.72 13.82 13.03
CA LEU A 355 -3.72 14.68 12.40
C LEU A 355 -3.42 16.15 12.66
N ARG A 356 -3.81 17.01 11.70
CA ARG A 356 -3.81 18.44 11.95
C ARG A 356 -4.70 18.76 13.17
N PRO A 357 -4.22 19.54 14.15
CA PRO A 357 -5.01 19.91 15.31
C PRO A 357 -6.33 20.61 14.90
N ASP A 358 -7.41 20.07 15.42
CA ASP A 358 -8.77 20.58 15.18
C ASP A 358 -9.66 20.18 16.35
N LEU A 359 -10.13 21.15 17.12
CA LEU A 359 -11.00 20.92 18.28
C LEU A 359 -12.25 20.11 17.93
N GLY A 360 -12.80 20.30 16.73
CA GLY A 360 -13.97 19.56 16.24
C GLY A 360 -13.70 18.07 15.96
N ARG A 361 -12.45 17.68 15.70
CA ARG A 361 -12.07 16.29 15.37
C ARG A 361 -11.80 15.42 16.58
N CYS A 362 -11.49 16.01 17.73
CA CYS A 362 -11.12 15.28 18.96
C CYS A 362 -12.27 15.23 19.95
N ARG A 363 -13.45 14.74 19.53
CA ARG A 363 -14.67 14.64 20.36
C ARG A 363 -14.88 13.26 20.99
N HIS A 364 -13.96 12.33 20.79
CA HIS A 364 -14.03 10.95 21.26
C HIS A 364 -12.86 10.64 22.20
N THR A 365 -13.11 9.73 23.16
CA THR A 365 -12.06 9.16 23.98
C THR A 365 -11.10 8.32 23.12
N SER A 366 -9.93 8.01 23.67
CA SER A 366 -8.99 7.09 23.03
C SER A 366 -9.58 5.70 22.82
N GLU A 367 -10.36 5.20 23.80
CA GLU A 367 -11.03 3.91 23.74
C GLU A 367 -12.07 3.84 22.62
N GLU A 368 -12.93 4.85 22.49
CA GLU A 368 -13.91 4.93 21.40
C GLU A 368 -13.23 4.94 20.02
N ARG A 369 -12.07 5.60 19.92
CA ARG A 369 -11.35 5.75 18.66
C ARG A 369 -10.54 4.50 18.30
N CYS A 370 -9.87 3.89 19.28
CA CYS A 370 -8.99 2.73 19.05
C CYS A 370 -9.74 1.40 19.11
N GLY A 371 -10.88 1.36 19.83
CA GLY A 371 -11.65 0.14 20.06
C GLY A 371 -11.05 -0.75 21.16
N PHE A 372 -10.16 -0.22 22.00
CA PHE A 372 -9.62 -0.92 23.17
C PHE A 372 -9.30 0.06 24.33
N PRO A 373 -9.44 -0.37 25.60
CA PRO A 373 -9.08 0.43 26.76
C PRO A 373 -7.57 0.68 26.84
N ASN A 374 -7.15 1.92 27.09
CA ASN A 374 -5.75 2.24 27.27
C ASN A 374 -5.11 1.53 28.48
N ALA A 375 -5.91 1.15 29.46
CA ALA A 375 -5.46 0.34 30.63
C ALA A 375 -4.99 -1.06 30.22
N ASP A 376 -5.60 -1.68 29.20
CA ASP A 376 -5.16 -2.98 28.69
C ASP A 376 -3.81 -2.88 28.00
N LEU A 377 -3.60 -1.83 27.19
CA LEU A 377 -2.30 -1.59 26.56
C LEU A 377 -1.21 -1.30 27.60
N LYS A 378 -1.53 -0.51 28.62
CA LYS A 378 -0.62 -0.25 29.75
C LYS A 378 -0.20 -1.54 30.45
N LYS A 379 -1.15 -2.41 30.79
CA LYS A 379 -0.85 -3.70 31.44
C LYS A 379 0.02 -4.59 30.56
N ALA A 380 -0.24 -4.67 29.27
CA ALA A 380 0.59 -5.43 28.34
C ALA A 380 2.02 -4.88 28.28
N LEU A 381 2.18 -3.54 28.27
CA LEU A 381 3.49 -2.89 28.32
C LEU A 381 4.25 -3.19 29.59
N GLU A 382 3.62 -3.11 30.77
CA GLU A 382 4.25 -3.43 32.06
C GLU A 382 4.82 -4.86 32.05
N LEU A 383 4.03 -5.85 31.54
CA LEU A 383 4.49 -7.23 31.40
C LEU A 383 5.66 -7.37 30.40
N LEU A 384 5.66 -6.61 29.31
CA LEU A 384 6.75 -6.62 28.33
C LEU A 384 8.02 -5.98 28.84
N PHE A 385 7.94 -4.92 29.66
CA PHE A 385 9.11 -4.32 30.28
C PHE A 385 9.83 -5.31 31.22
N ASP A 386 9.07 -6.16 31.88
CA ASP A 386 9.62 -7.17 32.81
C ASP A 386 10.13 -8.43 32.09
N SER A 387 9.93 -8.57 30.77
CA SER A 387 10.20 -9.78 29.99
C SER A 387 11.26 -9.64 28.90
N SER A 388 12.19 -8.70 29.03
CA SER A 388 13.28 -8.48 28.06
C SER A 388 12.80 -8.34 26.59
N ALA A 389 11.63 -7.76 26.39
CA ALA A 389 11.06 -7.58 25.05
C ALA A 389 11.95 -6.72 24.15
N LYS A 390 11.86 -6.94 22.82
CA LYS A 390 12.62 -6.17 21.82
C LYS A 390 12.28 -4.68 21.91
N ARG A 391 13.33 -3.86 21.83
CA ARG A 391 13.22 -2.40 21.94
C ARG A 391 12.20 -1.81 20.96
N PHE A 392 12.18 -2.27 19.71
CA PHE A 392 11.19 -1.84 18.73
C PHE A 392 9.76 -2.01 19.23
N ASP A 393 9.41 -3.18 19.80
CA ASP A 393 8.06 -3.45 20.28
C ASP A 393 7.70 -2.54 21.46
N LEU A 394 8.61 -2.37 22.41
CA LEU A 394 8.43 -1.47 23.55
C LEU A 394 8.19 -0.03 23.10
N VAL A 395 9.02 0.48 22.19
CA VAL A 395 8.89 1.85 21.65
C VAL A 395 7.58 2.01 20.87
N ASN A 396 7.27 1.08 19.98
CA ASN A 396 6.06 1.15 19.14
C ASN A 396 4.77 1.11 19.99
N MET A 397 4.71 0.23 20.97
CA MET A 397 3.53 0.11 21.84
C MET A 397 3.42 1.28 22.83
N THR A 398 4.54 1.76 23.37
CA THR A 398 4.56 2.96 24.23
C THR A 398 4.16 4.21 23.43
N ARG A 399 4.58 4.31 22.17
CA ARG A 399 4.13 5.35 21.25
C ARG A 399 2.60 5.35 21.12
N GLN A 400 1.99 4.19 20.93
CA GLN A 400 0.52 4.08 20.89
C GLN A 400 -0.12 4.48 22.22
N TYR A 401 0.46 4.06 23.35
CA TYR A 401 -0.04 4.45 24.67
C TYR A 401 -0.04 5.95 24.86
N LEU A 402 1.08 6.64 24.54
CA LEU A 402 1.19 8.09 24.63
C LEU A 402 0.23 8.80 23.66
N ALA A 403 0.03 8.26 22.44
CA ALA A 403 -0.93 8.81 21.50
C ALA A 403 -2.38 8.70 22.01
N ASN A 404 -2.71 7.63 22.75
CA ASN A 404 -4.00 7.49 23.40
C ASN A 404 -4.19 8.49 24.55
N VAL A 405 -3.17 8.65 25.40
CA VAL A 405 -3.18 9.69 26.45
C VAL A 405 -3.34 11.09 25.85
N PHE A 406 -2.63 11.38 24.74
CA PHE A 406 -2.78 12.64 24.02
C PHE A 406 -4.23 12.86 23.55
N GLN A 407 -4.89 11.85 23.00
CA GLN A 407 -6.29 11.92 22.58
C GLN A 407 -7.21 12.33 23.73
N ASP A 408 -7.04 11.69 24.88
CA ASP A 408 -7.88 11.96 26.06
C ASP A 408 -7.62 13.37 26.61
N GLU A 409 -6.36 13.83 26.67
CA GLU A 409 -6.01 15.19 27.08
C GLU A 409 -6.54 16.26 26.11
N VAL A 410 -6.56 16.00 24.80
CA VAL A 410 -7.11 16.94 23.78
C VAL A 410 -8.65 16.95 23.90
N LEU A 411 -9.29 15.85 24.20
CA LEU A 411 -10.73 15.81 24.48
C LEU A 411 -11.07 16.70 25.70
N GLU A 412 -10.31 16.57 26.79
CA GLU A 412 -10.49 17.42 27.98
C GLU A 412 -10.21 18.91 27.69
N TYR A 413 -9.23 19.19 26.83
CA TYR A 413 -8.95 20.54 26.35
C TYR A 413 -10.12 21.10 25.55
N SER A 414 -10.75 20.30 24.70
CA SER A 414 -11.92 20.70 23.93
C SER A 414 -13.11 21.03 24.84
N LYS A 415 -13.33 20.21 25.89
CA LYS A 415 -14.36 20.49 26.93
C LYS A 415 -14.07 21.80 27.67
N ALA A 416 -12.83 22.01 28.13
CA ALA A 416 -12.44 23.23 28.81
C ALA A 416 -12.59 24.48 27.91
N PHE A 417 -12.40 24.34 26.60
CA PHE A 417 -12.66 25.38 25.62
C PHE A 417 -14.15 25.71 25.51
N ASP A 418 -15.00 24.68 25.42
CA ASP A 418 -16.45 24.81 25.34
C ASP A 418 -17.02 25.41 26.65
N ASP A 419 -16.39 25.09 27.80
CA ASP A 419 -16.74 25.64 29.13
C ASP A 419 -16.17 27.05 29.40
N GLU A 420 -15.42 27.63 28.46
CA GLU A 420 -14.72 28.91 28.59
C GLU A 420 -13.79 28.97 29.83
N ASP A 421 -13.14 27.85 30.20
CA ASP A 421 -12.24 27.74 31.36
C ASP A 421 -10.74 27.92 30.97
N PRO A 422 -10.22 29.15 30.98
CA PRO A 422 -8.84 29.43 30.57
C PRO A 422 -7.79 28.86 31.53
N VAL A 423 -8.13 28.60 32.79
CA VAL A 423 -7.22 28.04 33.78
C VAL A 423 -6.99 26.55 33.47
N ARG A 424 -8.07 25.82 33.26
CA ARG A 424 -8.02 24.41 32.86
C ARG A 424 -7.35 24.24 31.50
N MET A 425 -7.69 25.09 30.52
CA MET A 425 -7.02 25.08 29.20
C MET A 425 -5.51 25.27 29.32
N LYS A 426 -5.02 26.21 30.17
CA LYS A 426 -3.60 26.43 30.39
C LYS A 426 -2.91 25.19 30.99
N ALA A 427 -3.51 24.55 31.97
CA ALA A 427 -3.00 23.34 32.60
C ALA A 427 -2.91 22.18 31.60
N LEU A 428 -4.00 21.94 30.84
CA LEU A 428 -4.09 20.89 29.80
C LEU A 428 -3.06 21.11 28.70
N ARG A 429 -2.88 22.34 28.22
CA ARG A 429 -1.83 22.67 27.25
C ARG A 429 -0.44 22.30 27.76
N GLY A 430 -0.17 22.51 29.06
CA GLY A 430 1.08 22.11 29.67
C GLY A 430 1.32 20.60 29.61
N ARG A 431 0.29 19.78 29.91
CA ARG A 431 0.35 18.31 29.81
C ARG A 431 0.50 17.83 28.37
N ILE A 432 -0.29 18.38 27.45
CA ILE A 432 -0.19 18.07 26.00
C ILE A 432 1.22 18.34 25.46
N ASN A 433 1.81 19.48 25.81
CA ASN A 433 3.19 19.80 25.43
C ASN A 433 4.21 18.86 26.10
N GLY A 434 3.95 18.35 27.29
CA GLY A 434 4.73 17.30 27.94
C GLY A 434 4.72 16.02 27.13
N ILE A 435 3.55 15.56 26.67
CA ILE A 435 3.40 14.35 25.87
C ILE A 435 4.20 14.44 24.55
N PHE A 436 4.24 15.58 23.89
CA PHE A 436 5.08 15.76 22.69
C PHE A 436 6.56 15.57 22.98
N LYS A 437 7.06 16.10 24.12
CA LYS A 437 8.46 15.93 24.53
C LYS A 437 8.78 14.48 24.88
N ASP A 438 7.87 13.82 25.58
CA ASP A 438 8.01 12.41 25.95
C ASP A 438 8.00 11.51 24.72
N MET A 439 7.12 11.83 23.74
CA MET A 439 7.05 11.13 22.46
C MET A 439 8.35 11.28 21.65
N ASP A 440 8.88 12.51 21.55
CA ASP A 440 10.15 12.76 20.84
C ASP A 440 11.31 12.00 21.48
N ALA A 441 11.40 12.03 22.81
CA ALA A 441 12.41 11.28 23.56
C ALA A 441 12.26 9.76 23.40
N LEU A 442 11.05 9.25 23.41
CA LEU A 442 10.74 7.83 23.19
C LEU A 442 11.17 7.38 21.79
N LEU A 443 10.75 8.11 20.76
CA LEU A 443 11.03 7.76 19.36
C LEU A 443 12.54 7.84 19.06
N ALA A 444 13.27 8.70 19.75
CA ALA A 444 14.74 8.77 19.66
C ALA A 444 15.46 7.50 20.16
N CYS A 445 14.78 6.64 20.92
CA CYS A 445 15.35 5.39 21.41
C CYS A 445 15.43 4.29 20.35
N GLU A 446 14.72 4.42 19.20
CA GLU A 446 14.66 3.37 18.18
C GLU A 446 14.94 3.95 16.78
N PRO A 447 16.01 3.48 16.11
CA PRO A 447 16.43 4.03 14.80
C PRO A 447 15.34 4.03 13.74
N SER A 448 14.42 3.06 13.76
CA SER A 448 13.31 2.94 12.80
C SER A 448 12.34 4.12 12.83
N PHE A 449 12.32 4.90 13.92
CA PHE A 449 11.45 6.06 14.09
C PHE A 449 12.17 7.40 13.87
N LEU A 450 13.45 7.38 13.49
CA LEU A 450 14.22 8.62 13.31
C LEU A 450 13.99 9.24 11.95
N LEU A 451 13.46 10.45 11.92
CA LEU A 451 13.29 11.24 10.67
C LEU A 451 14.64 11.45 9.96
N GLY A 452 15.74 11.56 10.70
CA GLY A 452 17.08 11.73 10.14
C GLY A 452 17.50 10.59 9.21
N GLY A 453 17.13 9.35 9.52
CA GLY A 453 17.35 8.19 8.65
C GLY A 453 16.66 8.37 7.31
N TRP A 454 15.35 8.63 7.32
CA TRP A 454 14.53 8.90 6.15
C TRP A 454 15.09 10.02 5.25
N ILE A 455 15.49 11.13 5.86
CA ILE A 455 16.08 12.27 5.13
C ILE A 455 17.45 11.91 4.56
N SER A 456 18.30 11.19 5.30
CA SER A 456 19.61 10.75 4.85
C SER A 456 19.51 9.81 3.65
N GLU A 457 18.60 8.86 3.68
CA GLU A 457 18.32 7.94 2.58
C GLU A 457 17.85 8.71 1.34
N ALA A 458 16.91 9.62 1.48
CA ALA A 458 16.45 10.46 0.36
C ALA A 458 17.61 11.24 -0.26
N ARG A 459 18.46 11.87 0.55
CA ARG A 459 19.63 12.62 0.08
C ARG A 459 20.67 11.74 -0.62
N SER A 460 20.79 10.47 -0.23
CA SER A 460 21.77 9.54 -0.80
C SER A 460 21.56 9.27 -2.30
N TRP A 461 20.35 9.49 -2.82
CA TRP A 461 20.01 9.38 -4.24
C TRP A 461 20.54 10.53 -5.11
N GLY A 462 20.88 11.67 -4.51
CA GLY A 462 21.35 12.84 -5.26
C GLY A 462 22.81 12.76 -5.64
N ALA A 463 23.13 12.98 -6.91
CA ALA A 463 24.51 13.04 -7.41
C ALA A 463 25.24 14.29 -6.91
N ASP A 464 24.56 15.43 -6.81
CA ASP A 464 25.10 16.71 -6.38
C ASP A 464 24.26 17.37 -5.27
N LYS A 465 24.69 18.57 -4.83
CA LYS A 465 23.99 19.32 -3.75
C LYS A 465 22.56 19.71 -4.13
N ARG A 466 22.30 20.02 -5.42
CA ARG A 466 20.98 20.44 -5.92
C ARG A 466 20.02 19.27 -5.85
N GLU A 467 20.41 18.11 -6.35
CA GLU A 467 19.62 16.90 -6.31
C GLU A 467 19.40 16.40 -4.87
N LYS A 468 20.43 16.42 -4.02
CA LYS A 468 20.29 16.09 -2.58
C LYS A 468 19.24 16.94 -1.89
N ASN A 469 19.21 18.24 -2.17
CA ASN A 469 18.21 19.14 -1.61
C ASN A 469 16.82 18.89 -2.20
N TYR A 470 16.73 18.58 -3.50
CA TYR A 470 15.49 18.20 -4.15
C TYR A 470 14.88 16.94 -3.51
N PHE A 471 15.65 15.87 -3.37
CA PHE A 471 15.17 14.62 -2.77
C PHE A 471 14.78 14.80 -1.30
N GLU A 472 15.54 15.57 -0.52
CA GLU A 472 15.15 15.94 0.84
C GLU A 472 13.82 16.69 0.89
N SER A 473 13.65 17.71 0.04
CA SER A 473 12.41 18.48 -0.02
C SER A 473 11.22 17.58 -0.39
N ASN A 474 11.41 16.69 -1.35
CA ASN A 474 10.40 15.74 -1.78
C ASN A 474 10.01 14.76 -0.64
N ALA A 475 11.00 14.21 0.06
CA ALA A 475 10.77 13.31 1.19
C ALA A 475 10.05 14.01 2.37
N ARG A 476 10.38 15.29 2.63
CA ARG A 476 9.71 16.09 3.67
C ARG A 476 8.25 16.36 3.34
N CYS A 477 7.91 16.60 2.08
CA CYS A 477 6.51 16.81 1.66
C CYS A 477 5.59 15.64 2.00
N LEU A 478 6.11 14.42 2.10
CA LEU A 478 5.31 13.25 2.44
C LEU A 478 4.97 13.16 3.94
N VAL A 479 5.80 13.74 4.80
CA VAL A 479 5.70 13.61 6.28
C VAL A 479 5.37 14.92 6.99
N THR A 480 5.20 16.02 6.28
CA THR A 480 4.83 17.34 6.81
C THR A 480 3.52 17.83 6.21
#